data_0a7dd127e0fc5c1a72aa77aae8929f8a
#
_entry.id   0a7dd127e0fc5c1a72aa77aae8929f8a
#
_cell.length_a   1.000
_cell.length_b   1.000
_cell.length_c   1.000
_cell.angle_alpha   90.00
_cell.angle_beta   90.00
_cell.angle_gamma   90.00
#
_symmetry.space_group_name_H-M   'P 1'
#
loop_
_entity.id
_entity.type
_entity.pdbx_description
1 polymer ?
#
loop_
_entity_poly.entity_id
_entity_poly.type
_entity_poly.pdbx_seq_one_letter_code
_entity_poly.pdbx_strand_id
1 'polypeptide(L)'
;MTTLCFTSVGLTPIAESEMTSHSFPSAFLDQWIHTLKSNRGEQLNDFPNYHVSDPESLVTTCSPKSLTVGNGATVYRNIILPAILTAKHEVILVTCFWAPSDTLTAIKETLELLAEQRQEAIRTSGEHAVAPLRVRICFSSRSLFQKIFHPWSRDGYAYPSSAWPKLGLTPDTTLKAARIELSAKSLFFLPFSVMHPKFVIVDRRRAWMPSCNVSWETWFEGCIGFEGAAVAQLMRFYAHVWEPDSPRDIPDGFANSEATNWGPGHVAEDAGRTATGLPSDEETAYRQLDLSSLPPCPTIILPSSHHWNPGFRYVPLRRRTTAPATPLNAALLSLFACARTDIDIVTPNLTCRTVVDALLDALRRGVDVRIRTSKNMMLIEQLVTACTTTEWTLQSLIKRYSQACAEWRRKRSADAESQLQRPGRLDIYYYRPNLQATAARDPEEPVVSHLKMTLVDREYLCLGSGNLDRASWYTSQELGILLHIPDFKYDIWSESLESRVEVRFSGGAGDRMAG
;
A
#
# COMPACT_ATOMS: atom_id res chain seq x y z
N MET A 1 39.83 -49.21 -43.68
CA MET A 1 38.53 -49.38 -42.94
C MET A 1 38.86 -49.20 -41.48
N THR A 2 38.64 -48.02 -40.96
CA THR A 2 38.87 -47.71 -39.51
C THR A 2 37.68 -46.86 -39.07
N THR A 3 36.78 -47.52 -38.34
CA THR A 3 35.54 -46.94 -37.82
C THR A 3 35.88 -46.14 -36.55
N LEU A 4 35.66 -44.83 -36.56
CA LEU A 4 35.74 -43.98 -35.38
C LEU A 4 34.38 -43.96 -34.66
N CYS A 5 34.37 -44.47 -33.43
CA CYS A 5 33.28 -44.31 -32.48
C CYS A 5 33.30 -42.91 -31.90
N PHE A 6 32.21 -42.15 -32.10
CA PHE A 6 31.97 -40.92 -31.34
C PHE A 6 31.19 -41.28 -30.06
N THR A 7 31.82 -41.08 -28.93
CA THR A 7 31.18 -41.11 -27.62
C THR A 7 30.41 -39.81 -27.41
N SER A 8 29.09 -39.87 -27.28
CA SER A 8 28.24 -38.76 -26.88
C SER A 8 28.51 -38.45 -25.40
N VAL A 9 29.07 -37.27 -25.12
CA VAL A 9 29.11 -36.70 -23.79
C VAL A 9 27.70 -36.16 -23.48
N GLY A 10 27.03 -36.77 -22.51
CA GLY A 10 25.74 -36.31 -22.03
C GLY A 10 25.89 -34.95 -21.37
N LEU A 11 25.26 -33.95 -21.95
CA LEU A 11 25.01 -32.67 -21.29
C LEU A 11 23.89 -32.89 -20.29
N THR A 12 24.22 -32.89 -19.02
CA THR A 12 23.27 -32.74 -17.90
C THR A 12 22.52 -31.41 -18.07
N PRO A 13 21.18 -31.38 -17.94
CA PRO A 13 20.46 -30.11 -17.92
C PRO A 13 20.76 -29.43 -16.60
N ILE A 14 21.62 -28.43 -16.64
CA ILE A 14 21.87 -27.52 -15.52
C ILE A 14 20.74 -26.48 -15.49
N ALA A 15 19.94 -26.58 -14.45
CA ALA A 15 19.26 -25.48 -13.78
C ALA A 15 18.33 -24.56 -14.60
N GLU A 16 17.14 -25.03 -14.94
CA GLU A 16 15.97 -24.17 -15.09
C GLU A 16 15.41 -23.67 -13.74
N SER A 17 15.86 -24.20 -12.60
CA SER A 17 15.31 -23.87 -11.28
C SER A 17 15.94 -22.65 -10.60
N GLU A 18 17.11 -22.16 -11.02
CA GLU A 18 17.76 -21.00 -10.41
C GLU A 18 17.47 -19.65 -11.09
N MET A 19 16.94 -19.65 -12.32
CA MET A 19 16.60 -18.39 -13.03
C MET A 19 15.21 -17.84 -12.71
N THR A 20 14.37 -18.53 -11.95
CA THR A 20 12.96 -18.15 -11.72
C THR A 20 12.70 -17.35 -10.45
N SER A 21 13.69 -17.13 -9.56
CA SER A 21 13.45 -16.46 -8.26
C SER A 21 13.38 -14.92 -8.34
N HIS A 22 13.74 -14.29 -9.47
CA HIS A 22 13.86 -12.83 -9.57
C HIS A 22 12.82 -12.16 -10.49
N SER A 23 11.83 -12.89 -11.00
CA SER A 23 10.79 -12.35 -11.86
C SER A 23 9.40 -12.82 -11.43
N PHE A 24 8.38 -12.01 -11.75
CA PHE A 24 7.00 -12.46 -11.61
C PHE A 24 6.71 -13.64 -12.56
N PRO A 25 5.83 -14.58 -12.17
CA PRO A 25 5.33 -15.60 -13.09
C PRO A 25 4.76 -14.96 -14.36
N SER A 26 5.14 -15.52 -15.52
CA SER A 26 4.78 -14.97 -16.84
C SER A 26 3.26 -14.87 -17.03
N ALA A 27 2.50 -15.84 -16.55
CA ALA A 27 1.04 -15.83 -16.66
C ALA A 27 0.39 -14.57 -16.05
N PHE A 28 0.88 -14.11 -14.90
CA PHE A 28 0.43 -12.86 -14.29
C PHE A 28 0.98 -11.65 -15.04
N LEU A 29 2.29 -11.61 -15.26
CA LEU A 29 2.98 -10.43 -15.80
C LEU A 29 2.51 -10.10 -17.22
N ASP A 30 2.40 -11.12 -18.10
CA ASP A 30 1.97 -10.96 -19.47
C ASP A 30 0.52 -10.48 -19.55
N GLN A 31 -0.37 -11.01 -18.72
CA GLN A 31 -1.76 -10.58 -18.65
C GLN A 31 -1.88 -9.14 -18.17
N TRP A 32 -1.14 -8.76 -17.13
CA TRP A 32 -1.14 -7.41 -16.57
C TRP A 32 -0.63 -6.39 -17.59
N ILE A 33 0.52 -6.66 -18.23
CA ILE A 33 1.10 -5.79 -19.26
C ILE A 33 0.18 -5.68 -20.48
N HIS A 34 -0.37 -6.82 -20.95
CA HIS A 34 -1.32 -6.82 -22.07
C HIS A 34 -2.54 -5.94 -21.75
N THR A 35 -3.09 -6.04 -20.55
CA THR A 35 -4.23 -5.22 -20.10
C THR A 35 -3.89 -3.74 -20.14
N LEU A 36 -2.73 -3.33 -19.64
CA LEU A 36 -2.31 -1.93 -19.65
C LEU A 36 -2.08 -1.40 -21.06
N LYS A 37 -1.37 -2.14 -21.91
CA LYS A 37 -1.09 -1.74 -23.29
C LYS A 37 -2.38 -1.63 -24.12
N SER A 38 -3.32 -2.55 -23.94
CA SER A 38 -4.60 -2.54 -24.65
C SER A 38 -5.51 -1.36 -24.27
N ASN A 39 -5.34 -0.81 -23.05
CA ASN A 39 -6.11 0.31 -22.54
C ASN A 39 -5.31 1.62 -22.48
N ARG A 40 -4.15 1.68 -23.14
CA ARG A 40 -3.25 2.84 -23.12
C ARG A 40 -3.95 4.15 -23.44
N GLY A 41 -4.82 4.16 -24.45
CA GLY A 41 -5.50 5.38 -24.91
C GLY A 41 -6.39 6.03 -23.84
N GLU A 42 -6.93 5.24 -22.91
CA GLU A 42 -7.75 5.76 -21.82
C GLU A 42 -6.93 6.46 -20.73
N GLN A 43 -5.65 6.08 -20.57
CA GLN A 43 -4.76 6.54 -19.51
C GLN A 43 -3.88 7.72 -19.89
N LEU A 44 -3.85 8.14 -21.15
CA LEU A 44 -2.98 9.23 -21.64
C LEU A 44 -3.20 10.57 -20.91
N ASN A 45 -4.42 10.81 -20.43
CA ASN A 45 -4.79 12.02 -19.72
C ASN A 45 -4.80 11.85 -18.19
N ASP A 46 -4.40 10.70 -17.69
CA ASP A 46 -4.33 10.44 -16.25
C ASP A 46 -3.12 11.14 -15.62
N PHE A 47 -3.13 11.31 -14.32
CA PHE A 47 -2.06 11.96 -13.58
C PHE A 47 -1.70 11.17 -12.30
N PRO A 48 -0.44 10.74 -12.17
CA PRO A 48 0.66 10.78 -13.15
C PRO A 48 0.47 9.72 -14.25
N ASN A 49 1.03 9.96 -15.44
CA ASN A 49 0.91 9.08 -16.61
C ASN A 49 2.26 8.58 -17.16
N TYR A 50 3.35 8.77 -16.43
CA TYR A 50 4.71 8.45 -16.88
C TYR A 50 4.92 6.96 -17.26
N HIS A 51 4.09 6.07 -16.76
CA HIS A 51 4.13 4.64 -17.00
C HIS A 51 3.33 4.18 -18.23
N VAL A 52 2.49 5.05 -18.79
CA VAL A 52 1.53 4.65 -19.84
C VAL A 52 2.21 4.24 -21.14
N SER A 53 3.37 4.82 -21.45
CA SER A 53 4.16 4.45 -22.64
C SER A 53 4.94 3.15 -22.45
N ASP A 54 5.34 2.85 -21.23
CA ASP A 54 6.19 1.72 -20.85
C ASP A 54 5.77 1.19 -19.47
N PRO A 55 4.70 0.37 -19.40
CA PRO A 55 4.24 -0.19 -18.14
C PRO A 55 5.24 -1.17 -17.51
N GLU A 56 6.11 -1.81 -18.30
CA GLU A 56 7.19 -2.67 -17.82
C GLU A 56 8.15 -1.92 -16.90
N SER A 57 8.33 -0.61 -17.10
CA SER A 57 9.18 0.22 -16.25
C SER A 57 8.74 0.32 -14.79
N LEU A 58 7.54 -0.15 -14.45
CA LEU A 58 7.05 -0.26 -13.06
C LEU A 58 7.54 -1.53 -12.35
N VAL A 59 8.02 -2.52 -13.12
CA VAL A 59 8.54 -3.79 -12.58
C VAL A 59 9.94 -3.56 -12.05
N THR A 60 10.19 -4.03 -10.85
CA THR A 60 11.46 -3.81 -10.12
C THR A 60 11.69 -4.93 -9.10
N THR A 61 12.65 -4.74 -8.22
CA THR A 61 12.88 -5.60 -7.06
C THR A 61 12.98 -4.77 -5.78
N CYS A 62 12.65 -5.35 -4.65
CA CYS A 62 12.95 -4.78 -3.35
C CYS A 62 13.48 -5.82 -2.37
N SER A 63 14.16 -5.34 -1.33
CA SER A 63 14.48 -6.10 -0.14
C SER A 63 13.49 -5.69 0.94
N PRO A 64 12.43 -6.47 1.21
CA PRO A 64 11.51 -6.15 2.30
C PRO A 64 12.25 -6.22 3.63
N LYS A 65 11.94 -5.32 4.56
CA LYS A 65 12.60 -5.22 5.87
C LYS A 65 11.65 -5.51 7.02
N SER A 66 10.46 -4.96 6.94
CA SER A 66 9.46 -5.16 8.00
C SER A 66 8.05 -5.07 7.45
N LEU A 67 7.15 -5.85 8.03
CA LEU A 67 5.71 -5.67 7.89
C LEU A 67 5.15 -5.42 9.29
N THR A 68 4.50 -4.28 9.48
CA THR A 68 3.96 -3.86 10.76
C THR A 68 2.46 -3.65 10.64
N VAL A 69 1.69 -4.06 11.63
CA VAL A 69 0.25 -3.76 11.76
C VAL A 69 -0.03 -3.25 13.17
N GLY A 70 -1.08 -2.45 13.31
CA GLY A 70 -1.49 -1.89 14.61
C GLY A 70 -2.16 -0.53 14.48
N ASN A 71 -2.17 0.25 15.56
CA ASN A 71 -2.65 1.62 15.56
C ASN A 71 -1.72 2.52 14.71
N GLY A 72 -2.30 3.40 13.90
CA GLY A 72 -1.53 4.28 13.02
C GLY A 72 -0.53 5.18 13.75
N ALA A 73 -0.88 5.74 14.91
CA ALA A 73 0.03 6.54 15.71
C ALA A 73 1.22 5.72 16.24
N THR A 74 0.98 4.47 16.62
CA THR A 74 2.02 3.53 17.07
C THR A 74 2.96 3.16 15.91
N VAL A 75 2.43 2.96 14.69
CA VAL A 75 3.25 2.75 13.48
C VAL A 75 4.19 3.94 13.26
N TYR A 76 3.69 5.18 13.38
CA TYR A 76 4.55 6.36 13.27
C TYR A 76 5.62 6.37 14.35
N ARG A 77 5.24 6.23 15.63
CA ARG A 77 6.17 6.34 16.76
C ARG A 77 7.27 5.28 16.75
N ASN A 78 6.92 4.03 16.42
CA ASN A 78 7.84 2.92 16.57
C ASN A 78 8.68 2.66 15.31
N ILE A 79 8.20 3.07 14.11
CA ILE A 79 8.85 2.72 12.84
C ILE A 79 9.31 3.97 12.09
N ILE A 80 8.40 4.90 11.82
CA ILE A 80 8.65 5.99 10.88
C ILE A 80 9.52 7.09 11.52
N LEU A 81 9.15 7.55 12.72
CA LEU A 81 9.87 8.65 13.38
C LEU A 81 11.30 8.29 13.77
N PRO A 82 11.59 7.08 14.31
CA PRO A 82 12.97 6.65 14.53
C PRO A 82 13.80 6.61 13.24
N ALA A 83 13.18 6.20 12.11
CA ALA A 83 13.86 6.21 10.83
C ALA A 83 14.18 7.63 10.33
N ILE A 84 13.27 8.59 10.53
CA ILE A 84 13.49 10.01 10.21
C ILE A 84 14.66 10.58 11.00
N LEU A 85 14.81 10.24 12.28
CA LEU A 85 15.93 10.68 13.12
C LEU A 85 17.30 10.24 12.62
N THR A 86 17.36 9.18 11.80
CA THR A 86 18.62 8.72 11.19
C THR A 86 18.98 9.41 9.88
N ALA A 87 18.12 10.31 9.37
CA ALA A 87 18.29 10.96 8.09
C ALA A 87 19.53 11.87 8.03
N LYS A 88 20.31 11.75 6.94
CA LYS A 88 21.51 12.54 6.71
C LYS A 88 21.35 13.58 5.58
N HIS A 89 20.58 13.24 4.55
CA HIS A 89 20.48 14.01 3.32
C HIS A 89 19.07 14.42 2.94
N GLU A 90 18.11 13.51 3.05
CA GLU A 90 16.75 13.78 2.59
C GLU A 90 15.69 12.97 3.36
N VAL A 91 14.58 13.62 3.69
CA VAL A 91 13.34 13.00 4.16
C VAL A 91 12.20 13.45 3.24
N ILE A 92 11.47 12.50 2.69
CA ILE A 92 10.23 12.76 1.96
C ILE A 92 9.10 12.08 2.73
N LEU A 93 8.12 12.84 3.19
CA LEU A 93 6.92 12.36 3.85
C LEU A 93 5.70 12.78 3.03
N VAL A 94 5.01 11.80 2.49
CA VAL A 94 3.76 11.98 1.74
C VAL A 94 2.62 11.32 2.51
N THR A 95 1.53 12.05 2.68
CA THR A 95 0.30 11.55 3.31
C THR A 95 -0.95 12.09 2.63
N CYS A 96 -2.09 11.44 2.78
CA CYS A 96 -3.33 11.98 2.25
C CYS A 96 -3.91 13.08 3.14
N PHE A 97 -3.98 12.84 4.45
CA PHE A 97 -4.61 13.76 5.38
C PHE A 97 -3.60 14.27 6.41
N TRP A 98 -3.67 15.58 6.68
CA TRP A 98 -2.77 16.30 7.59
C TRP A 98 -3.61 17.09 8.61
N ALA A 99 -3.69 16.60 9.83
CA ALA A 99 -4.53 17.20 10.86
C ALA A 99 -3.85 17.24 12.23
N PRO A 100 -4.24 18.20 13.10
CA PRO A 100 -3.82 18.22 14.49
C PRO A 100 -4.09 16.88 15.17
N SER A 101 -3.06 16.28 15.76
CA SER A 101 -3.09 14.95 16.36
C SER A 101 -1.82 14.66 17.13
N ASP A 102 -1.82 13.61 17.95
CA ASP A 102 -0.61 13.13 18.62
C ASP A 102 0.48 12.73 17.63
N THR A 103 0.09 12.14 16.48
CA THR A 103 1.02 11.83 15.39
C THR A 103 1.70 13.09 14.85
N LEU A 104 0.95 14.19 14.64
CA LEU A 104 1.53 15.45 14.17
C LEU A 104 2.45 16.08 15.25
N THR A 105 2.05 16.01 16.51
CA THR A 105 2.88 16.47 17.63
C THR A 105 4.19 15.70 17.68
N ALA A 106 4.15 14.38 17.57
CA ALA A 106 5.34 13.53 17.54
C ALA A 106 6.25 13.79 16.32
N ILE A 107 5.68 14.10 15.14
CA ILE A 107 6.47 14.53 13.97
C ILE A 107 7.19 15.85 14.27
N LYS A 108 6.51 16.82 14.88
CA LYS A 108 7.13 18.10 15.26
C LYS A 108 8.28 17.89 16.24
N GLU A 109 8.05 17.14 17.31
CA GLU A 109 9.06 16.79 18.31
C GLU A 109 10.26 16.07 17.67
N THR A 110 10.00 15.15 16.73
CA THR A 110 11.05 14.48 15.97
C THR A 110 11.89 15.46 15.14
N LEU A 111 11.27 16.44 14.49
CA LEU A 111 12.00 17.48 13.75
C LEU A 111 12.79 18.40 14.66
N GLU A 112 12.29 18.71 15.84
CA GLU A 112 12.98 19.50 16.87
C GLU A 112 14.21 18.74 17.40
N LEU A 113 14.04 17.47 17.76
CA LEU A 113 15.15 16.61 18.20
C LEU A 113 16.21 16.42 17.10
N LEU A 114 15.78 16.23 15.86
CA LEU A 114 16.69 16.15 14.71
C LEU A 114 17.46 17.47 14.53
N ALA A 115 16.79 18.62 14.72
CA ALA A 115 17.45 19.92 14.67
C ALA A 115 18.48 20.10 15.80
N GLU A 116 18.16 19.68 17.02
CA GLU A 116 19.09 19.70 18.16
C GLU A 116 20.34 18.83 17.91
N GLN A 117 20.14 17.60 17.45
CA GLN A 117 21.25 16.70 17.12
C GLN A 117 22.18 17.30 16.04
N ARG A 118 21.62 17.93 15.02
CA ARG A 118 22.38 18.56 13.95
C ARG A 118 23.09 19.83 14.40
N GLN A 119 22.46 20.65 15.24
CA GLN A 119 23.11 21.83 15.85
C GLN A 119 24.29 21.42 16.74
N GLU A 120 24.17 20.32 17.49
CA GLU A 120 25.28 19.78 18.26
C GLU A 120 26.42 19.32 17.36
N ALA A 121 26.10 18.60 16.28
CA ALA A 121 27.09 18.20 15.28
C ALA A 121 27.79 19.40 14.62
N ILE A 122 27.07 20.48 14.33
CA ILE A 122 27.61 21.75 13.80
C ILE A 122 28.56 22.40 14.81
N ARG A 123 28.19 22.43 16.09
CA ARG A 123 29.03 22.98 17.15
C ARG A 123 30.33 22.20 17.33
N THR A 124 30.25 20.89 17.21
CA THR A 124 31.40 20.00 17.46
C THR A 124 32.32 19.88 16.27
N SER A 125 31.79 19.77 15.04
CA SER A 125 32.57 19.47 13.82
C SER A 125 32.66 20.64 12.86
N GLY A 126 31.99 21.75 13.12
CA GLY A 126 31.89 22.92 12.27
C GLY A 126 30.77 22.82 11.23
N GLU A 127 30.25 23.97 10.81
CA GLU A 127 29.08 24.06 9.91
C GLU A 127 29.30 23.34 8.57
N HIS A 128 30.48 23.43 7.99
CA HIS A 128 30.79 22.82 6.69
C HIS A 128 30.86 21.30 6.74
N ALA A 129 31.07 20.71 7.91
CA ALA A 129 31.11 19.26 8.09
C ALA A 129 29.72 18.60 8.10
N VAL A 130 28.68 19.38 8.33
CA VAL A 130 27.30 18.89 8.38
C VAL A 130 26.57 19.27 7.09
N ALA A 131 26.35 18.31 6.19
CA ALA A 131 25.64 18.55 4.94
C ALA A 131 24.19 19.04 5.18
N PRO A 132 23.61 19.89 4.33
CA PRO A 132 22.20 20.27 4.42
C PRO A 132 21.29 19.03 4.36
N LEU A 133 20.23 19.03 5.19
CA LEU A 133 19.18 18.01 5.16
C LEU A 133 17.93 18.60 4.53
N ARG A 134 17.45 17.97 3.48
CA ARG A 134 16.19 18.34 2.82
C ARG A 134 15.02 17.57 3.42
N VAL A 135 13.99 18.27 3.87
CA VAL A 135 12.75 17.67 4.36
C VAL A 135 11.58 18.13 3.49
N ARG A 136 10.89 17.18 2.89
CA ARG A 136 9.74 17.39 2.01
C ARG A 136 8.50 16.81 2.66
N ILE A 137 7.52 17.64 2.99
CA ILE A 137 6.23 17.22 3.56
C ILE A 137 5.14 17.53 2.55
N CYS A 138 4.45 16.51 2.09
CA CYS A 138 3.44 16.58 1.05
C CYS A 138 2.12 15.96 1.54
N PHE A 139 1.00 16.66 1.35
CA PHE A 139 -0.31 16.16 1.73
C PHE A 139 -1.42 16.58 0.77
N SER A 140 -2.51 15.82 0.72
CA SER A 140 -3.63 16.14 -0.16
C SER A 140 -4.66 17.02 0.52
N SER A 141 -5.03 16.71 1.74
CA SER A 141 -6.16 17.32 2.43
C SER A 141 -5.80 17.72 3.86
N ARG A 142 -6.25 18.90 4.24
CA ARG A 142 -6.10 19.44 5.61
C ARG A 142 -7.39 20.05 6.13
N SER A 143 -8.09 20.82 5.28
CA SER A 143 -9.29 21.55 5.64
C SER A 143 -10.14 21.83 4.40
N LEU A 144 -11.41 22.18 4.61
CA LEU A 144 -12.30 22.60 3.51
C LEU A 144 -11.77 23.84 2.81
N PHE A 145 -11.22 24.81 3.56
CA PHE A 145 -10.62 26.02 3.01
C PHE A 145 -9.46 25.68 2.07
N GLN A 146 -8.55 24.82 2.48
CA GLN A 146 -7.43 24.40 1.63
C GLN A 146 -7.94 23.72 0.35
N LYS A 147 -8.96 22.87 0.43
CA LYS A 147 -9.54 22.19 -0.73
C LYS A 147 -10.18 23.15 -1.74
N ILE A 148 -10.73 24.26 -1.28
CA ILE A 148 -11.41 25.24 -2.14
C ILE A 148 -10.42 26.25 -2.71
N PHE A 149 -9.46 26.73 -1.93
CA PHE A 149 -8.61 27.86 -2.29
C PHE A 149 -7.19 27.52 -2.74
N HIS A 150 -6.71 26.28 -2.52
CA HIS A 150 -5.36 25.84 -2.89
C HIS A 150 -5.29 24.81 -4.06
N PRO A 151 -6.37 24.46 -4.79
CA PRO A 151 -6.30 23.41 -5.81
C PRO A 151 -6.09 23.94 -7.23
N TRP A 152 -5.72 25.20 -7.41
CA TRP A 152 -5.75 25.87 -8.71
C TRP A 152 -4.59 25.52 -9.63
N SER A 153 -3.57 24.86 -9.12
CA SER A 153 -2.41 24.46 -9.90
C SER A 153 -2.19 22.95 -9.85
N ARG A 154 -1.80 22.37 -10.99
CA ARG A 154 -1.28 21.00 -11.05
C ARG A 154 -0.05 20.82 -10.15
N ASP A 155 0.71 21.91 -9.96
CA ASP A 155 1.94 21.91 -9.15
C ASP A 155 1.65 21.93 -7.65
N GLY A 156 0.38 22.10 -7.27
CA GLY A 156 -0.05 22.20 -5.88
C GLY A 156 0.26 23.58 -5.26
N TYR A 157 0.07 23.67 -3.95
CA TYR A 157 0.32 24.88 -3.18
C TYR A 157 1.47 24.68 -2.22
N ALA A 158 2.56 25.44 -2.41
CA ALA A 158 3.69 25.48 -1.50
C ALA A 158 3.42 26.49 -0.35
N TYR A 159 3.51 25.99 0.89
CA TYR A 159 3.30 26.83 2.08
C TYR A 159 4.56 27.63 2.41
N PRO A 160 4.45 28.96 2.54
CA PRO A 160 5.58 29.78 3.01
C PRO A 160 5.98 29.40 4.44
N SER A 161 7.25 29.60 4.78
CA SER A 161 7.78 29.25 6.11
C SER A 161 7.03 29.88 7.28
N SER A 162 6.47 31.08 7.08
CA SER A 162 5.59 31.75 8.05
C SER A 162 4.29 31.00 8.37
N ALA A 163 3.88 30.07 7.51
CA ALA A 163 2.69 29.24 7.71
C ALA A 163 3.00 27.92 8.44
N TRP A 164 4.27 27.49 8.55
CA TRP A 164 4.63 26.19 9.13
C TRP A 164 4.17 25.99 10.58
N PRO A 165 4.27 26.98 11.49
CA PRO A 165 3.72 26.81 12.84
C PRO A 165 2.20 26.53 12.86
N LYS A 166 1.44 27.11 11.91
CA LYS A 166 0.00 26.84 11.76
C LYS A 166 -0.29 25.46 11.15
N LEU A 167 0.71 24.84 10.53
CA LEU A 167 0.67 23.46 10.07
C LEU A 167 1.08 22.46 11.16
N GLY A 168 1.46 22.94 12.36
CA GLY A 168 2.00 22.10 13.43
C GLY A 168 3.46 21.70 13.19
N LEU A 169 4.20 22.47 12.39
CA LEU A 169 5.60 22.21 12.08
C LEU A 169 6.53 23.13 12.85
N THR A 170 7.79 22.72 12.99
CA THR A 170 8.86 23.47 13.65
C THR A 170 9.14 24.79 12.92
N PRO A 171 9.39 25.89 13.63
CA PRO A 171 9.70 27.19 13.02
C PRO A 171 10.95 27.15 12.12
N ASP A 172 10.93 27.93 11.05
CA ASP A 172 12.02 28.05 10.06
C ASP A 172 13.36 28.45 10.70
N THR A 173 13.35 29.33 11.70
CA THR A 173 14.56 29.75 12.41
C THR A 173 15.29 28.58 13.06
N THR A 174 14.57 27.69 13.73
CA THR A 174 15.12 26.49 14.37
C THR A 174 15.70 25.53 13.33
N LEU A 175 14.98 25.32 12.23
CA LEU A 175 15.39 24.41 11.17
C LEU A 175 16.63 24.94 10.42
N LYS A 176 16.67 26.22 10.09
CA LYS A 176 17.83 26.85 9.43
C LYS A 176 19.09 26.78 10.26
N ALA A 177 18.99 27.00 11.59
CA ALA A 177 20.13 26.88 12.50
C ALA A 177 20.72 25.45 12.52
N ALA A 178 19.93 24.44 12.13
CA ALA A 178 20.32 23.04 12.01
C ALA A 178 20.68 22.63 10.56
N ARG A 179 20.69 23.56 9.61
CA ARG A 179 20.85 23.30 8.17
C ARG A 179 19.79 22.31 7.65
N ILE A 180 18.54 22.46 8.10
CA ILE A 180 17.38 21.73 7.61
C ILE A 180 16.58 22.62 6.67
N GLU A 181 16.43 22.17 5.42
CA GLU A 181 15.66 22.84 4.38
C GLU A 181 14.29 22.19 4.27
N LEU A 182 13.30 22.71 4.99
CA LEU A 182 11.94 22.20 4.96
C LEU A 182 11.17 22.80 3.78
N SER A 183 10.35 21.99 3.12
CA SER A 183 9.25 22.45 2.29
C SER A 183 7.98 21.69 2.63
N ALA A 184 6.85 22.40 2.67
CA ALA A 184 5.52 21.82 2.88
C ALA A 184 4.63 22.18 1.70
N LYS A 185 3.98 21.18 1.09
CA LYS A 185 3.18 21.34 -0.12
C LYS A 185 1.87 20.57 -0.02
N SER A 186 0.77 21.15 -0.55
CA SER A 186 -0.49 20.41 -0.69
C SER A 186 -0.91 20.31 -2.16
N LEU A 187 -1.57 19.19 -2.49
CA LEU A 187 -2.10 18.93 -3.83
C LEU A 187 -3.47 18.24 -3.71
N PHE A 188 -4.49 18.89 -4.25
CA PHE A 188 -5.85 18.38 -4.28
C PHE A 188 -6.54 18.79 -5.57
N PHE A 189 -7.25 17.87 -6.22
CA PHE A 189 -8.00 18.16 -7.43
C PHE A 189 -9.50 18.19 -7.18
N LEU A 190 -10.12 19.33 -7.47
CA LEU A 190 -11.57 19.48 -7.38
C LEU A 190 -12.28 18.61 -8.44
N PRO A 191 -13.46 18.08 -8.15
CA PRO A 191 -14.20 18.22 -6.88
C PRO A 191 -13.89 17.14 -5.84
N PHE A 192 -13.30 15.97 -6.20
CA PHE A 192 -13.16 14.83 -5.27
C PHE A 192 -11.92 13.95 -5.51
N SER A 193 -10.98 14.34 -6.38
CA SER A 193 -9.77 13.56 -6.60
C SER A 193 -8.71 13.92 -5.56
N VAL A 194 -8.59 13.07 -4.55
CA VAL A 194 -7.54 13.19 -3.53
C VAL A 194 -6.25 12.53 -4.00
N MET A 195 -5.11 13.08 -3.62
CA MET A 195 -3.83 12.37 -3.66
C MET A 195 -3.78 11.49 -2.41
N HIS A 196 -4.17 10.23 -2.57
CA HIS A 196 -4.33 9.29 -1.46
C HIS A 196 -3.06 8.48 -1.10
N PRO A 197 -1.98 8.46 -1.91
CA PRO A 197 -0.73 7.79 -1.55
C PRO A 197 -0.16 8.24 -0.22
N LYS A 198 0.44 7.28 0.50
CA LYS A 198 1.15 7.51 1.76
C LYS A 198 2.46 6.76 1.71
N PHE A 199 3.55 7.49 1.87
CA PHE A 199 4.88 6.88 1.94
C PHE A 199 5.88 7.82 2.59
N VAL A 200 6.94 7.24 3.13
CA VAL A 200 8.10 7.97 3.65
C VAL A 200 9.35 7.40 3.00
N ILE A 201 10.25 8.29 2.57
CA ILE A 201 11.55 7.91 2.01
C ILE A 201 12.62 8.63 2.82
N VAL A 202 13.65 7.89 3.25
CA VAL A 202 14.81 8.44 3.96
C VAL A 202 16.07 8.17 3.14
N ASP A 203 16.80 9.25 2.83
CA ASP A 203 18.08 9.26 2.12
C ASP A 203 18.07 8.51 0.78
N ARG A 204 16.89 8.39 0.13
CA ARG A 204 16.67 7.64 -1.12
C ARG A 204 17.09 6.17 -1.07
N ARG A 205 17.22 5.60 0.13
CA ARG A 205 17.69 4.23 0.36
C ARG A 205 16.64 3.35 1.01
N ARG A 206 15.88 3.91 1.94
CA ARG A 206 14.83 3.21 2.69
C ARG A 206 13.50 3.86 2.46
N ALA A 207 12.47 3.06 2.31
CA ALA A 207 11.12 3.55 2.16
C ALA A 207 10.14 2.76 3.05
N TRP A 208 9.08 3.43 3.44
CA TRP A 208 7.94 2.87 4.16
C TRP A 208 6.66 3.29 3.45
N MET A 209 5.73 2.35 3.30
CA MET A 209 4.39 2.63 2.81
C MET A 209 3.37 2.30 3.89
N PRO A 210 3.04 3.27 4.76
CA PRO A 210 1.98 3.12 5.74
C PRO A 210 0.60 3.29 5.10
N SER A 211 -0.42 2.63 5.64
CA SER A 211 -1.81 2.91 5.29
C SER A 211 -2.41 4.07 6.09
N CYS A 212 -1.76 4.48 7.19
CA CYS A 212 -2.22 5.54 8.10
C CYS A 212 -1.91 6.95 7.59
N ASN A 213 -2.76 7.89 8.00
CA ASN A 213 -2.57 9.33 7.80
C ASN A 213 -1.80 9.97 8.98
N VAL A 214 -1.48 11.24 8.84
CA VAL A 214 -1.10 12.12 9.95
C VAL A 214 -2.39 12.74 10.50
N SER A 215 -3.05 12.04 11.42
CA SER A 215 -4.37 12.39 11.93
C SER A 215 -4.65 11.71 13.28
N TRP A 216 -5.80 12.01 13.86
CA TRP A 216 -6.20 11.58 15.20
C TRP A 216 -6.90 10.22 15.26
N GLU A 217 -7.18 9.61 14.11
CA GLU A 217 -7.94 8.38 14.07
C GLU A 217 -7.16 7.21 14.66
N THR A 218 -7.78 6.53 15.61
CA THR A 218 -7.28 5.30 16.22
C THR A 218 -7.75 4.11 15.37
N TRP A 219 -7.12 3.94 14.21
CA TRP A 219 -7.51 2.89 13.26
C TRP A 219 -6.45 1.80 13.19
N PHE A 220 -6.91 0.57 12.90
CA PHE A 220 -6.03 -0.54 12.59
C PHE A 220 -5.44 -0.34 11.20
N GLU A 221 -4.14 -0.21 11.13
CA GLU A 221 -3.37 0.16 9.95
C GLU A 221 -2.20 -0.80 9.74
N GLY A 222 -1.50 -0.65 8.63
CA GLY A 222 -0.28 -1.41 8.35
C GLY A 222 0.78 -0.56 7.68
N CYS A 223 2.00 -1.06 7.69
CA CYS A 223 3.15 -0.41 7.08
C CYS A 223 4.15 -1.46 6.61
N ILE A 224 4.57 -1.37 5.36
CA ILE A 224 5.71 -2.14 4.85
C ILE A 224 6.93 -1.26 4.73
N GLY A 225 8.06 -1.73 5.27
CA GLY A 225 9.37 -1.12 5.12
C GLY A 225 10.24 -1.92 4.15
N PHE A 226 10.95 -1.24 3.25
CA PHE A 226 11.77 -1.88 2.22
C PHE A 226 12.94 -1.02 1.76
N GLU A 227 13.91 -1.65 1.10
CA GLU A 227 15.08 -1.08 0.46
C GLU A 227 15.21 -1.59 -0.99
N GLY A 228 16.17 -1.08 -1.74
CA GLY A 228 16.48 -1.55 -3.08
C GLY A 228 15.84 -0.74 -4.20
N ALA A 229 15.77 -1.30 -5.41
CA ALA A 229 15.38 -0.59 -6.62
C ALA A 229 13.94 -0.03 -6.58
N ALA A 230 13.04 -0.65 -5.79
CA ALA A 230 11.68 -0.13 -5.60
C ALA A 230 11.65 1.27 -4.97
N VAL A 231 12.67 1.65 -4.18
CA VAL A 231 12.79 3.02 -3.65
C VAL A 231 12.99 4.03 -4.77
N ALA A 232 13.78 3.71 -5.81
CA ALA A 232 13.96 4.56 -6.98
C ALA A 232 12.64 4.72 -7.77
N GLN A 233 11.85 3.66 -7.91
CA GLN A 233 10.52 3.74 -8.53
C GLN A 233 9.56 4.62 -7.72
N LEU A 234 9.62 4.55 -6.40
CA LEU A 234 8.83 5.40 -5.52
C LEU A 234 9.28 6.88 -5.62
N MET A 235 10.59 7.12 -5.72
CA MET A 235 11.14 8.45 -6.03
C MET A 235 10.67 8.98 -7.38
N ARG A 236 10.61 8.13 -8.40
CA ARG A 236 10.08 8.49 -9.72
C ARG A 236 8.60 8.91 -9.64
N PHE A 237 7.78 8.15 -8.91
CA PHE A 237 6.39 8.53 -8.64
C PHE A 237 6.33 9.89 -7.93
N TYR A 238 7.11 10.08 -6.87
CA TYR A 238 7.18 11.33 -6.13
C TYR A 238 7.52 12.53 -7.03
N ALA A 239 8.56 12.41 -7.84
CA ALA A 239 8.99 13.48 -8.75
C ALA A 239 7.90 13.87 -9.75
N HIS A 240 7.21 12.89 -10.35
CA HIS A 240 6.14 13.19 -11.32
C HIS A 240 4.90 13.81 -10.69
N VAL A 241 4.64 13.56 -9.41
CA VAL A 241 3.46 14.07 -8.71
C VAL A 241 3.72 15.38 -8.01
N TRP A 242 4.84 15.46 -7.28
CA TRP A 242 5.08 16.53 -6.32
C TRP A 242 6.16 17.53 -6.75
N GLU A 243 7.02 17.16 -7.70
CA GLU A 243 8.09 18.01 -8.24
C GLU A 243 8.13 17.98 -9.80
N PRO A 244 7.02 18.30 -10.48
CA PRO A 244 6.93 18.14 -11.94
C PRO A 244 7.91 19.04 -12.72
N ASP A 245 8.34 20.15 -12.15
CA ASP A 245 9.25 21.13 -12.77
C ASP A 245 10.74 20.87 -12.44
N SER A 246 11.03 19.92 -11.58
CA SER A 246 12.43 19.57 -11.27
C SER A 246 13.08 18.89 -12.48
N PRO A 247 14.37 19.16 -12.76
CA PRO A 247 15.10 18.45 -13.81
C PRO A 247 14.94 16.94 -13.62
N ARG A 248 14.41 16.27 -14.65
CA ARG A 248 14.05 14.83 -14.58
C ARG A 248 15.25 13.89 -14.62
N ASP A 249 16.44 14.43 -14.44
CA ASP A 249 17.66 13.64 -14.28
C ASP A 249 17.69 12.95 -12.91
N ILE A 250 16.79 11.98 -12.76
CA ILE A 250 17.11 10.82 -11.92
C ILE A 250 18.07 10.03 -12.80
N PRO A 251 19.38 10.03 -12.51
CA PRO A 251 20.33 9.29 -13.35
C PRO A 251 19.87 7.84 -13.39
N ASP A 252 19.71 7.29 -14.59
CA ASP A 252 19.48 5.84 -14.81
C ASP A 252 20.58 4.97 -14.18
N GLY A 253 21.65 5.60 -13.66
CA GLY A 253 22.77 4.98 -12.98
C GLY A 253 22.56 4.52 -11.54
N PHE A 254 21.42 4.83 -10.89
CA PHE A 254 21.16 4.33 -9.53
C PHE A 254 20.77 2.85 -9.47
N ALA A 255 20.39 2.25 -10.59
CA ALA A 255 20.11 0.81 -10.64
C ALA A 255 21.36 -0.06 -10.61
N ASN A 256 22.56 0.47 -10.95
CA ASN A 256 23.79 -0.30 -11.09
C ASN A 256 25.06 0.42 -10.59
N SER A 257 24.97 1.51 -9.85
CA SER A 257 26.16 1.94 -9.12
C SER A 257 26.36 0.96 -7.96
N GLU A 258 27.30 0.04 -8.19
CA GLU A 258 28.09 -0.53 -7.11
C GLU A 258 28.25 0.56 -6.06
N ALA A 259 27.94 0.22 -4.81
CA ALA A 259 28.13 1.04 -3.65
C ALA A 259 29.37 1.92 -3.86
N THR A 260 29.18 3.16 -4.28
CA THR A 260 30.26 4.13 -4.19
C THR A 260 30.65 4.08 -2.73
N ASN A 261 31.83 3.65 -2.52
CA ASN A 261 32.56 3.38 -1.29
C ASN A 261 32.30 4.48 -0.24
N TRP A 262 31.11 4.47 0.35
CA TRP A 262 30.89 5.05 1.63
C TRP A 262 31.51 4.03 2.58
N GLY A 263 32.75 4.29 2.99
CA GLY A 263 33.48 3.43 3.88
C GLY A 263 32.55 2.91 4.97
N PRO A 264 32.82 1.72 5.54
CA PRO A 264 32.03 1.17 6.62
C PRO A 264 32.14 2.15 7.79
N GLY A 265 31.33 3.20 7.74
CA GLY A 265 31.02 3.95 8.94
C GLY A 265 30.37 2.93 9.84
N HIS A 266 31.03 2.62 10.94
CA HIS A 266 30.53 1.80 12.02
C HIS A 266 29.03 2.01 12.11
N VAL A 267 28.26 1.01 11.68
CA VAL A 267 26.91 0.82 12.12
C VAL A 267 27.07 0.71 13.63
N ALA A 268 26.67 1.74 14.34
CA ALA A 268 26.53 1.63 15.77
C ALA A 268 25.49 0.52 15.94
N GLU A 269 25.94 -0.65 16.36
CA GLU A 269 25.15 -1.78 16.85
C GLU A 269 24.36 -1.40 18.13
N ASP A 270 24.16 -0.11 18.36
CA ASP A 270 23.57 0.44 19.60
C ASP A 270 22.18 1.06 19.38
N ALA A 271 21.50 0.76 18.26
CA ALA A 271 20.05 0.96 18.16
C ALA A 271 19.27 -0.25 18.72
N GLY A 272 19.94 -1.19 19.34
CA GLY A 272 19.39 -2.30 20.13
C GLY A 272 19.05 -1.94 21.57
N ARG A 273 18.81 -0.67 21.90
CA ARG A 273 17.99 -0.35 23.05
C ARG A 273 16.54 -0.54 22.67
N THR A 274 16.13 -1.81 22.60
CA THR A 274 14.80 -2.19 23.00
C THR A 274 14.39 -1.33 24.17
N ALA A 275 13.34 -0.55 24.02
CA ALA A 275 12.55 -0.13 25.14
C ALA A 275 12.07 -1.41 25.84
N THR A 276 12.94 -1.94 26.70
CA THR A 276 12.63 -3.02 27.63
C THR A 276 11.61 -2.45 28.60
N GLY A 277 10.35 -2.72 28.33
CA GLY A 277 9.24 -2.25 29.16
C GLY A 277 7.89 -2.28 28.47
N LEU A 278 7.78 -2.75 27.23
CA LEU A 278 6.47 -3.10 26.69
C LEU A 278 6.07 -4.45 27.28
N PRO A 279 4.85 -4.58 27.81
CA PRO A 279 4.32 -5.85 28.28
C PRO A 279 4.46 -6.89 27.16
N SER A 280 4.76 -8.12 27.51
CA SER A 280 4.73 -9.28 26.61
C SER A 280 3.26 -9.57 26.28
N ASP A 281 2.69 -8.91 25.27
CA ASP A 281 1.25 -8.78 25.16
C ASP A 281 0.69 -9.45 23.93
N GLU A 282 0.15 -10.64 24.13
CA GLU A 282 -0.83 -11.26 23.25
C GLU A 282 -2.09 -10.37 23.02
N GLU A 283 -2.26 -9.31 23.82
CA GLU A 283 -3.45 -8.46 23.80
C GLU A 283 -3.35 -7.20 22.92
N THR A 284 -2.16 -6.69 22.62
CA THR A 284 -2.02 -5.47 21.79
C THR A 284 -2.32 -5.73 20.33
N ALA A 285 -2.89 -4.73 19.65
CA ALA A 285 -3.11 -4.78 18.20
C ALA A 285 -1.80 -4.67 17.39
N TYR A 286 -0.73 -4.20 18.02
CA TYR A 286 0.56 -3.98 17.36
C TYR A 286 1.31 -5.29 17.16
N ARG A 287 1.72 -5.53 15.93
CA ARG A 287 2.61 -6.64 15.56
C ARG A 287 3.61 -6.14 14.53
N GLN A 288 4.84 -6.62 14.65
CA GLN A 288 5.88 -6.36 13.66
C GLN A 288 6.55 -7.67 13.27
N LEU A 289 6.64 -7.90 11.98
CA LEU A 289 7.34 -9.01 11.37
C LEU A 289 8.64 -8.50 10.76
N ASP A 290 9.75 -9.08 11.16
CA ASP A 290 11.04 -8.88 10.51
C ASP A 290 11.12 -9.70 9.22
N LEU A 291 11.28 -9.02 8.10
CA LEU A 291 11.43 -9.60 6.77
C LEU A 291 12.86 -9.51 6.24
N SER A 292 13.81 -9.04 7.06
CA SER A 292 15.19 -8.78 6.62
C SER A 292 15.94 -10.02 6.16
N SER A 293 15.48 -11.20 6.59
CA SER A 293 16.04 -12.49 6.17
C SER A 293 15.56 -12.95 4.79
N LEU A 294 14.51 -12.33 4.24
CA LEU A 294 14.04 -12.66 2.90
C LEU A 294 15.00 -12.14 1.83
N PRO A 295 15.23 -12.91 0.77
CA PRO A 295 15.98 -12.41 -0.38
C PRO A 295 15.23 -11.26 -1.06
N PRO A 296 15.92 -10.44 -1.87
CA PRO A 296 15.25 -9.49 -2.74
C PRO A 296 14.16 -10.18 -3.58
N CYS A 297 12.97 -9.60 -3.61
CA CYS A 297 11.82 -10.20 -4.29
C CYS A 297 11.32 -9.33 -5.46
N PRO A 298 10.72 -9.94 -6.49
CA PRO A 298 10.04 -9.22 -7.56
C PRO A 298 8.98 -8.29 -7.00
N THR A 299 8.96 -7.05 -7.49
CA THR A 299 8.14 -5.98 -6.95
C THR A 299 7.60 -5.12 -8.08
N ILE A 300 6.37 -4.64 -7.94
CA ILE A 300 5.79 -3.63 -8.83
C ILE A 300 5.29 -2.47 -7.97
N ILE A 301 5.71 -1.25 -8.29
CA ILE A 301 5.06 -0.05 -7.76
C ILE A 301 3.84 0.22 -8.64
N LEU A 302 2.67 0.30 -8.04
CA LEU A 302 1.37 0.28 -8.70
C LEU A 302 0.63 1.61 -8.54
N PRO A 303 0.91 2.64 -9.36
CA PRO A 303 0.06 3.83 -9.37
C PRO A 303 -1.35 3.47 -9.86
N SER A 304 -2.37 4.04 -9.23
CA SER A 304 -3.74 4.04 -9.74
C SER A 304 -4.10 5.48 -10.07
N SER A 305 -3.70 5.88 -11.27
CA SER A 305 -3.82 7.24 -11.75
C SER A 305 -5.15 7.43 -12.45
N HIS A 306 -5.80 8.54 -12.16
CA HIS A 306 -7.04 8.95 -12.84
C HIS A 306 -6.87 10.35 -13.38
N HIS A 307 -7.75 10.74 -14.31
CA HIS A 307 -7.75 12.10 -14.81
C HIS A 307 -7.78 13.09 -13.64
N TRP A 308 -6.87 14.06 -13.62
CA TRP A 308 -6.73 15.03 -12.53
C TRP A 308 -8.00 15.86 -12.28
N ASN A 309 -8.89 15.94 -13.29
CA ASN A 309 -10.23 16.50 -13.16
C ASN A 309 -11.24 15.43 -13.61
N PRO A 310 -11.50 14.40 -12.79
CA PRO A 310 -12.42 13.35 -13.16
C PRO A 310 -13.80 13.94 -13.40
N GLY A 311 -14.32 13.76 -14.62
CA GLY A 311 -15.65 14.22 -15.00
C GLY A 311 -16.71 13.51 -14.15
N PHE A 312 -17.21 14.18 -13.13
CA PHE A 312 -18.33 13.70 -12.34
C PHE A 312 -19.59 13.72 -13.20
N ARG A 313 -19.93 12.59 -13.75
CA ARG A 313 -21.24 12.42 -14.40
C ARG A 313 -22.23 11.94 -13.36
N TYR A 314 -22.92 12.87 -12.73
CA TYR A 314 -24.04 12.63 -11.82
C TYR A 314 -25.25 11.93 -12.49
N VAL A 315 -25.16 11.60 -13.78
CA VAL A 315 -26.25 10.94 -14.48
C VAL A 315 -26.18 9.44 -14.19
N PRO A 316 -27.12 8.86 -13.40
CA PRO A 316 -27.12 7.44 -13.03
C PRO A 316 -27.09 6.50 -14.24
N LEU A 317 -27.61 6.93 -15.39
CA LEU A 317 -27.73 6.19 -16.64
C LEU A 317 -26.42 6.08 -17.47
N ARG A 318 -25.35 6.81 -17.11
CA ARG A 318 -24.07 6.79 -17.82
C ARG A 318 -22.88 6.38 -16.94
N ARG A 319 -23.10 5.54 -15.95
CA ARG A 319 -22.00 5.03 -15.13
C ARG A 319 -21.08 4.15 -15.98
N ARG A 320 -19.76 4.42 -15.96
CA ARG A 320 -18.80 3.43 -16.41
C ARG A 320 -19.06 2.13 -15.64
N THR A 321 -19.33 1.07 -16.34
CA THR A 321 -19.56 -0.27 -15.76
C THR A 321 -18.25 -0.98 -15.50
N THR A 322 -17.21 -0.64 -16.26
CA THR A 322 -15.86 -1.20 -16.14
C THR A 322 -14.93 -0.23 -15.42
N ALA A 323 -14.13 -0.74 -14.51
CA ALA A 323 -13.09 0.04 -13.86
C ALA A 323 -11.98 0.41 -14.85
N PRO A 324 -11.40 1.63 -14.75
CA PRO A 324 -10.22 1.98 -15.55
C PRO A 324 -9.09 0.99 -15.31
N ALA A 325 -8.37 0.63 -16.38
CA ALA A 325 -7.24 -0.29 -16.33
C ALA A 325 -5.96 0.43 -15.84
N THR A 326 -6.01 1.01 -14.64
CA THR A 326 -4.79 1.55 -13.99
C THR A 326 -3.87 0.41 -13.56
N PRO A 327 -2.56 0.64 -13.36
CA PRO A 327 -1.64 -0.41 -12.90
C PRO A 327 -2.15 -1.18 -11.68
N LEU A 328 -2.66 -0.49 -10.65
CA LEU A 328 -3.18 -1.14 -9.44
C LEU A 328 -4.46 -1.94 -9.72
N ASN A 329 -5.43 -1.35 -10.43
CA ASN A 329 -6.69 -2.01 -10.74
C ASN A 329 -6.46 -3.26 -11.61
N ALA A 330 -5.61 -3.12 -12.65
CA ALA A 330 -5.26 -4.22 -13.55
C ALA A 330 -4.51 -5.34 -12.79
N ALA A 331 -3.58 -5.00 -11.89
CA ALA A 331 -2.85 -5.99 -11.09
C ALA A 331 -3.80 -6.80 -10.20
N LEU A 332 -4.66 -6.13 -9.43
CA LEU A 332 -5.62 -6.82 -8.56
C LEU A 332 -6.58 -7.71 -9.36
N LEU A 333 -7.12 -7.22 -10.48
CA LEU A 333 -8.02 -8.03 -11.32
C LEU A 333 -7.30 -9.23 -11.96
N SER A 334 -6.05 -9.06 -12.41
CA SER A 334 -5.23 -10.15 -12.93
C SER A 334 -4.93 -11.19 -11.85
N LEU A 335 -4.57 -10.76 -10.63
CA LEU A 335 -4.36 -11.66 -9.50
C LEU A 335 -5.63 -12.45 -9.17
N PHE A 336 -6.79 -11.79 -9.09
CA PHE A 336 -8.06 -12.47 -8.83
C PHE A 336 -8.42 -13.45 -9.95
N ALA A 337 -8.11 -13.12 -11.22
CA ALA A 337 -8.35 -14.01 -12.34
C ALA A 337 -7.41 -15.23 -12.34
N CYS A 338 -6.15 -15.06 -11.93
CA CYS A 338 -5.13 -16.13 -11.89
C CYS A 338 -5.11 -16.92 -10.58
N ALA A 339 -5.84 -16.48 -9.54
CA ALA A 339 -5.87 -17.12 -8.24
C ALA A 339 -6.25 -18.61 -8.35
N ARG A 340 -5.52 -19.47 -7.62
CA ARG A 340 -5.63 -20.93 -7.67
C ARG A 340 -6.19 -21.51 -6.38
N THR A 341 -5.82 -20.96 -5.24
CA THR A 341 -6.13 -21.51 -3.90
C THR A 341 -6.96 -20.56 -3.05
N ASP A 342 -6.44 -19.38 -2.77
CA ASP A 342 -7.07 -18.45 -1.85
C ASP A 342 -6.82 -16.98 -2.18
N ILE A 343 -7.77 -16.13 -1.79
CA ILE A 343 -7.70 -14.68 -1.82
C ILE A 343 -8.06 -14.17 -0.43
N ASP A 344 -7.11 -13.57 0.29
CA ASP A 344 -7.31 -12.96 1.60
C ASP A 344 -7.25 -11.43 1.49
N ILE A 345 -8.31 -10.76 1.91
CA ILE A 345 -8.50 -9.32 1.75
C ILE A 345 -8.76 -8.67 3.11
N VAL A 346 -8.03 -7.60 3.39
CA VAL A 346 -8.38 -6.62 4.41
C VAL A 346 -8.61 -5.28 3.72
N THR A 347 -9.79 -4.71 3.85
CA THR A 347 -10.16 -3.43 3.23
C THR A 347 -11.19 -2.69 4.09
N PRO A 348 -11.06 -1.37 4.28
CA PRO A 348 -12.06 -0.62 5.05
C PRO A 348 -13.45 -0.63 4.38
N ASN A 349 -13.48 -0.56 3.05
CA ASN A 349 -14.71 -0.47 2.25
C ASN A 349 -14.64 -1.39 1.03
N LEU A 350 -15.80 -1.95 0.66
CA LEU A 350 -15.98 -2.77 -0.54
C LEU A 350 -17.27 -2.34 -1.26
N THR A 351 -17.14 -1.42 -2.22
CA THR A 351 -18.28 -0.94 -3.03
C THR A 351 -18.02 -0.97 -4.54
N CYS A 352 -16.83 -1.44 -4.97
CA CYS A 352 -16.50 -1.59 -6.38
C CYS A 352 -17.12 -2.87 -6.95
N ARG A 353 -18.09 -2.72 -7.84
CA ARG A 353 -18.77 -3.85 -8.47
C ARG A 353 -17.83 -4.76 -9.26
N THR A 354 -16.86 -4.18 -9.98
CA THR A 354 -15.87 -4.95 -10.75
C THR A 354 -15.08 -5.90 -9.86
N VAL A 355 -14.71 -5.46 -8.66
CA VAL A 355 -14.04 -6.31 -7.66
C VAL A 355 -14.95 -7.45 -7.21
N VAL A 356 -16.19 -7.11 -6.84
CA VAL A 356 -17.19 -8.12 -6.39
C VAL A 356 -17.44 -9.19 -7.46
N ASP A 357 -17.54 -8.77 -8.72
CA ASP A 357 -17.73 -9.69 -9.84
C ASP A 357 -16.50 -10.62 -10.02
N ALA A 358 -15.28 -10.08 -9.95
CA ALA A 358 -14.04 -10.85 -10.03
C ALA A 358 -13.88 -11.86 -8.87
N LEU A 359 -14.23 -11.47 -7.64
CA LEU A 359 -14.22 -12.37 -6.48
C LEU A 359 -15.25 -13.49 -6.62
N LEU A 360 -16.45 -13.18 -7.12
CA LEU A 360 -17.47 -14.19 -7.36
C LEU A 360 -17.02 -15.20 -8.44
N ASP A 361 -16.32 -14.72 -9.47
CA ASP A 361 -15.78 -15.60 -10.51
C ASP A 361 -14.63 -16.48 -9.96
N ALA A 362 -13.79 -15.95 -9.08
CA ALA A 362 -12.78 -16.75 -8.36
C ALA A 362 -13.44 -17.85 -7.50
N LEU A 363 -14.47 -17.50 -6.72
CA LEU A 363 -15.25 -18.46 -5.93
C LEU A 363 -15.85 -19.58 -6.82
N ARG A 364 -16.40 -19.24 -7.99
CA ARG A 364 -16.94 -20.22 -8.94
C ARG A 364 -15.87 -21.18 -9.48
N ARG A 365 -14.61 -20.73 -9.57
CA ARG A 365 -13.47 -21.57 -9.97
C ARG A 365 -12.93 -22.43 -8.81
N GLY A 366 -13.50 -22.34 -7.62
CA GLY A 366 -13.07 -23.13 -6.46
C GLY A 366 -12.03 -22.43 -5.57
N VAL A 367 -11.75 -21.16 -5.81
CA VAL A 367 -10.83 -20.34 -5.00
C VAL A 367 -11.54 -19.90 -3.72
N ASP A 368 -10.91 -20.08 -2.59
CA ASP A 368 -11.41 -19.61 -1.30
C ASP A 368 -11.22 -18.09 -1.18
N VAL A 369 -12.24 -17.38 -0.68
CA VAL A 369 -12.18 -15.93 -0.53
C VAL A 369 -12.49 -15.56 0.92
N ARG A 370 -11.56 -14.84 1.54
CA ARG A 370 -11.71 -14.28 2.88
C ARG A 370 -11.68 -12.76 2.82
N ILE A 371 -12.68 -12.11 3.40
CA ILE A 371 -12.82 -10.65 3.43
C ILE A 371 -12.94 -10.18 4.87
N ARG A 372 -12.03 -9.31 5.29
CA ARG A 372 -12.12 -8.57 6.55
C ARG A 372 -12.33 -7.10 6.24
N THR A 373 -13.41 -6.52 6.76
CA THR A 373 -13.79 -5.13 6.45
C THR A 373 -14.35 -4.41 7.67
N SER A 374 -14.53 -3.10 7.56
CA SER A 374 -15.06 -2.28 8.64
C SER A 374 -16.57 -2.05 8.47
N LYS A 375 -17.29 -2.11 9.58
CA LYS A 375 -18.72 -1.82 9.61
C LYS A 375 -18.95 -0.31 9.66
N ASN A 376 -19.81 0.21 8.79
CA ASN A 376 -20.28 1.61 8.80
C ASN A 376 -19.17 2.68 8.63
N MET A 377 -18.01 2.33 8.10
CA MET A 377 -16.94 3.28 7.86
C MET A 377 -17.25 4.17 6.65
N MET A 378 -17.14 5.49 6.80
CA MET A 378 -17.28 6.47 5.71
C MET A 378 -18.59 6.34 4.90
N LEU A 379 -19.75 6.09 5.55
CA LEU A 379 -21.03 5.82 4.89
C LEU A 379 -21.48 6.91 3.93
N ILE A 380 -21.29 8.20 4.30
CA ILE A 380 -21.68 9.33 3.45
C ILE A 380 -20.85 9.32 2.16
N GLU A 381 -19.55 9.09 2.27
CA GLU A 381 -18.66 9.01 1.10
C GLU A 381 -19.04 7.83 0.20
N GLN A 382 -19.33 6.66 0.77
CA GLN A 382 -19.80 5.50 0.00
C GLN A 382 -21.10 5.80 -0.75
N LEU A 383 -22.08 6.44 -0.11
CA LEU A 383 -23.34 6.81 -0.74
C LEU A 383 -23.14 7.86 -1.86
N VAL A 384 -22.30 8.86 -1.63
CA VAL A 384 -22.02 9.92 -2.62
C VAL A 384 -21.27 9.36 -3.82
N THR A 385 -20.24 8.54 -3.61
CA THR A 385 -19.35 8.07 -4.67
C THR A 385 -19.86 6.82 -5.39
N ALA A 386 -20.52 5.91 -4.67
CA ALA A 386 -20.95 4.61 -5.18
C ALA A 386 -22.47 4.41 -5.26
N CYS A 387 -23.27 5.25 -4.59
CA CYS A 387 -24.72 5.06 -4.36
C CYS A 387 -25.05 3.69 -3.76
N THR A 388 -24.13 3.13 -2.98
CA THR A 388 -24.28 1.87 -2.26
C THR A 388 -23.41 1.93 -1.01
N THR A 389 -23.52 0.93 -0.15
CA THR A 389 -22.67 0.77 1.03
C THR A 389 -21.95 -0.57 0.99
N THR A 390 -20.90 -0.71 1.77
CA THR A 390 -20.21 -1.99 1.96
C THR A 390 -21.17 -3.08 2.39
N GLU A 391 -22.09 -2.80 3.33
CA GLU A 391 -23.10 -3.77 3.79
C GLU A 391 -24.01 -4.26 2.65
N TRP A 392 -24.58 -3.35 1.85
CA TRP A 392 -25.43 -3.73 0.72
C TRP A 392 -24.66 -4.51 -0.35
N THR A 393 -23.40 -4.16 -0.56
CA THR A 393 -22.53 -4.85 -1.50
C THR A 393 -22.23 -6.27 -1.01
N LEU A 394 -21.93 -6.44 0.28
CA LEU A 394 -21.70 -7.76 0.88
C LEU A 394 -22.96 -8.63 0.86
N GLN A 395 -24.14 -8.07 1.16
CA GLN A 395 -25.40 -8.78 1.03
C GLN A 395 -25.64 -9.29 -0.40
N SER A 396 -25.34 -8.44 -1.40
CA SER A 396 -25.42 -8.83 -2.80
C SER A 396 -24.43 -9.95 -3.15
N LEU A 397 -23.18 -9.86 -2.67
CA LEU A 397 -22.17 -10.91 -2.86
C LEU A 397 -22.61 -12.23 -2.24
N ILE A 398 -23.04 -12.23 -0.97
CA ILE A 398 -23.53 -13.41 -0.25
C ILE A 398 -24.69 -14.05 -1.01
N LYS A 399 -25.68 -13.25 -1.43
CA LYS A 399 -26.84 -13.74 -2.19
C LYS A 399 -26.41 -14.42 -3.50
N ARG A 400 -25.55 -13.77 -4.29
CA ARG A 400 -25.06 -14.29 -5.57
C ARG A 400 -24.20 -15.55 -5.38
N TYR A 401 -23.37 -15.60 -4.35
CA TYR A 401 -22.60 -16.77 -3.97
C TYR A 401 -23.50 -17.94 -3.56
N SER A 402 -24.50 -17.69 -2.71
CA SER A 402 -25.47 -18.70 -2.28
C SER A 402 -26.24 -19.29 -3.47
N GLN A 403 -26.60 -18.46 -4.44
CA GLN A 403 -27.22 -18.91 -5.69
C GLN A 403 -26.27 -19.81 -6.50
N ALA A 404 -24.99 -19.44 -6.63
CA ALA A 404 -23.99 -20.27 -7.33
C ALA A 404 -23.78 -21.62 -6.63
N CYS A 405 -23.74 -21.66 -5.31
CA CYS A 405 -23.67 -22.91 -4.54
C CYS A 405 -24.91 -23.78 -4.71
N ALA A 406 -26.10 -23.18 -4.71
CA ALA A 406 -27.36 -23.91 -4.93
C ALA A 406 -27.44 -24.48 -6.36
N GLU A 407 -27.02 -23.72 -7.35
CA GLU A 407 -26.95 -24.17 -8.74
C GLU A 407 -25.96 -25.33 -8.92
N TRP A 408 -24.78 -25.25 -8.32
CA TRP A 408 -23.79 -26.33 -8.34
C TRP A 408 -24.36 -27.61 -7.69
N ARG A 409 -25.00 -27.51 -6.49
CA ARG A 409 -25.62 -28.66 -5.82
C ARG A 409 -26.69 -29.31 -6.68
N ARG A 410 -27.57 -28.51 -7.30
CA ARG A 410 -28.64 -29.00 -8.20
C ARG A 410 -28.07 -29.74 -9.42
N LYS A 411 -27.05 -29.18 -10.08
CA LYS A 411 -26.41 -29.80 -11.24
C LYS A 411 -25.72 -31.11 -10.85
N ARG A 412 -25.01 -31.14 -9.71
CA ARG A 412 -24.36 -32.36 -9.21
C ARG A 412 -25.35 -33.43 -8.79
N SER A 413 -26.51 -33.06 -8.26
CA SER A 413 -27.58 -34.03 -7.91
C SER A 413 -28.26 -34.62 -9.16
N ALA A 414 -28.30 -33.85 -10.25
CA ALA A 414 -28.87 -34.31 -11.52
C ALA A 414 -27.91 -35.18 -12.33
N ASP A 415 -26.60 -34.97 -12.19
CA ASP A 415 -25.54 -35.69 -12.87
C ASP A 415 -24.36 -35.90 -11.91
N ALA A 416 -24.28 -37.09 -11.32
CA ALA A 416 -23.24 -37.45 -10.35
C ALA A 416 -21.83 -37.56 -10.99
N GLU A 417 -21.73 -37.77 -12.32
CA GLU A 417 -20.48 -37.84 -13.07
C GLU A 417 -20.01 -36.46 -13.56
N SER A 418 -20.82 -35.43 -13.37
CA SER A 418 -20.47 -34.07 -13.78
C SER A 418 -19.21 -33.58 -13.05
N GLN A 419 -18.16 -33.28 -13.82
CA GLN A 419 -16.88 -32.72 -13.33
C GLN A 419 -16.98 -31.24 -13.00
N LEU A 420 -18.12 -30.75 -12.53
CA LEU A 420 -18.31 -29.34 -12.18
C LEU A 420 -17.41 -28.96 -11.01
N GLN A 421 -16.56 -27.95 -11.22
CA GLN A 421 -15.73 -27.39 -10.16
C GLN A 421 -16.60 -26.96 -8.97
N ARG A 422 -16.27 -27.43 -7.78
CA ARG A 422 -16.93 -27.03 -6.55
C ARG A 422 -16.59 -25.56 -6.26
N PRO A 423 -17.57 -24.69 -6.00
CA PRO A 423 -17.28 -23.34 -5.54
C PRO A 423 -16.43 -23.31 -4.27
N GLY A 424 -15.47 -22.38 -4.22
CA GLY A 424 -14.63 -22.15 -3.05
C GLY A 424 -15.43 -21.67 -1.86
N ARG A 425 -14.78 -21.56 -0.71
CA ARG A 425 -15.38 -21.07 0.55
C ARG A 425 -15.40 -19.55 0.54
N LEU A 426 -16.46 -18.95 1.06
CA LEU A 426 -16.56 -17.50 1.31
C LEU A 426 -16.66 -17.24 2.80
N ASP A 427 -15.70 -16.50 3.35
CA ASP A 427 -15.70 -16.04 4.73
C ASP A 427 -15.64 -14.51 4.76
N ILE A 428 -16.56 -13.87 5.49
CA ILE A 428 -16.65 -12.42 5.64
C ILE A 428 -16.70 -12.07 7.11
N TYR A 429 -15.83 -11.15 7.51
CA TYR A 429 -15.71 -10.68 8.87
C TYR A 429 -15.80 -9.16 8.94
N TYR A 430 -16.44 -8.65 10.00
CA TYR A 430 -16.35 -7.26 10.40
C TYR A 430 -15.26 -7.08 11.46
N TYR A 431 -14.49 -6.01 11.32
CA TYR A 431 -13.62 -5.58 12.41
C TYR A 431 -14.46 -5.11 13.60
N ARG A 432 -14.01 -5.46 14.79
CA ARG A 432 -14.48 -4.90 16.06
C ARG A 432 -13.28 -4.75 17.01
N PRO A 433 -13.27 -3.75 17.89
CA PRO A 433 -12.24 -3.63 18.92
C PRO A 433 -12.18 -4.87 19.83
N ASN A 434 -11.03 -5.15 20.40
CA ASN A 434 -10.88 -6.17 21.43
C ASN A 434 -11.68 -5.76 22.67
N LEU A 435 -12.55 -6.65 23.17
CA LEU A 435 -13.43 -6.34 24.27
C LEU A 435 -12.68 -6.12 25.59
N GLN A 436 -11.56 -6.82 25.82
CA GLN A 436 -10.75 -6.67 27.03
C GLN A 436 -10.00 -5.34 27.01
N ALA A 437 -9.35 -4.99 25.90
CA ALA A 437 -8.69 -3.71 25.70
C ALA A 437 -9.68 -2.54 25.81
N THR A 438 -10.88 -2.68 25.23
CA THR A 438 -11.95 -1.68 25.34
C THR A 438 -12.42 -1.51 26.79
N ALA A 439 -12.57 -2.61 27.53
CA ALA A 439 -12.94 -2.57 28.95
C ALA A 439 -11.84 -1.94 29.82
N ALA A 440 -10.58 -2.15 29.47
CA ALA A 440 -9.43 -1.51 30.11
C ALA A 440 -9.24 -0.03 29.68
N ARG A 441 -10.02 0.45 28.72
CA ARG A 441 -9.89 1.79 28.09
C ARG A 441 -8.50 2.04 27.52
N ASP A 442 -7.92 1.03 26.87
CA ASP A 442 -6.65 1.16 26.18
C ASP A 442 -6.76 2.21 25.06
N PRO A 443 -6.03 3.33 25.15
CA PRO A 443 -6.11 4.39 24.15
C PRO A 443 -5.50 3.97 22.80
N GLU A 444 -4.71 2.91 22.76
CA GLU A 444 -4.07 2.40 21.54
C GLU A 444 -4.89 1.32 20.84
N GLU A 445 -5.97 0.82 21.45
CA GLU A 445 -6.86 -0.15 20.80
C GLU A 445 -7.58 0.47 19.60
N PRO A 446 -7.38 -0.06 18.38
CA PRO A 446 -8.01 0.47 17.20
C PRO A 446 -9.54 0.25 17.21
N VAL A 447 -10.28 1.30 16.85
CA VAL A 447 -11.75 1.27 16.85
C VAL A 447 -12.36 0.68 15.58
N VAL A 448 -11.66 0.78 14.44
CA VAL A 448 -12.02 0.20 13.14
C VAL A 448 -10.75 -0.16 12.36
N SER A 449 -10.87 -1.01 11.34
CA SER A 449 -9.76 -1.31 10.43
C SER A 449 -9.78 -0.39 9.22
N HIS A 450 -8.64 0.25 8.95
CA HIS A 450 -8.40 1.02 7.74
C HIS A 450 -7.25 0.43 6.90
N LEU A 451 -6.76 -0.73 7.28
CA LEU A 451 -5.73 -1.47 6.54
C LEU A 451 -6.25 -1.85 5.14
N LYS A 452 -5.39 -1.70 4.13
CA LYS A 452 -5.62 -2.16 2.76
C LYS A 452 -4.53 -3.15 2.41
N MET A 453 -4.93 -4.41 2.32
CA MET A 453 -4.02 -5.51 2.01
C MET A 453 -4.76 -6.62 1.29
N THR A 454 -4.11 -7.19 0.30
CA THR A 454 -4.59 -8.35 -0.44
C THR A 454 -3.46 -9.35 -0.56
N LEU A 455 -3.68 -10.56 -0.12
CA LEU A 455 -2.78 -11.69 -0.30
C LEU A 455 -3.47 -12.73 -1.19
N VAL A 456 -2.82 -13.13 -2.28
CA VAL A 456 -3.34 -14.13 -3.21
C VAL A 456 -2.39 -15.32 -3.24
N ASP A 457 -2.96 -16.53 -3.13
CA ASP A 457 -2.27 -17.82 -3.17
C ASP A 457 -1.08 -17.92 -2.20
N ARG A 458 -1.04 -17.06 -1.16
CA ARG A 458 0.08 -16.91 -0.22
C ARG A 458 1.43 -16.61 -0.88
N GLU A 459 1.39 -15.98 -2.05
CA GLU A 459 2.56 -15.62 -2.83
C GLU A 459 2.57 -14.13 -3.21
N TYR A 460 1.40 -13.53 -3.49
CA TYR A 460 1.29 -12.17 -3.98
C TYR A 460 0.73 -11.26 -2.90
N LEU A 461 1.61 -10.47 -2.30
CA LEU A 461 1.25 -9.51 -1.25
C LEU A 461 1.11 -8.11 -1.86
N CYS A 462 -0.10 -7.57 -1.90
CA CYS A 462 -0.40 -6.21 -2.34
C CYS A 462 -0.81 -5.36 -1.14
N LEU A 463 -0.11 -4.24 -0.94
CA LEU A 463 -0.42 -3.23 0.08
C LEU A 463 -0.48 -1.85 -0.58
N GLY A 464 -1.06 -0.87 0.11
CA GLY A 464 -1.06 0.52 -0.35
C GLY A 464 -2.20 1.35 0.18
N SER A 465 -2.55 2.39 -0.59
CA SER A 465 -3.58 3.35 -0.21
C SER A 465 -4.97 3.00 -0.77
N GLY A 466 -5.06 2.14 -1.79
CA GLY A 466 -6.29 1.86 -2.52
C GLY A 466 -7.27 0.98 -1.75
N ASN A 467 -8.46 1.50 -1.45
CA ASN A 467 -9.59 0.69 -0.98
C ASN A 467 -10.17 -0.13 -2.14
N LEU A 468 -10.95 -1.16 -1.81
CA LEU A 468 -11.78 -1.87 -2.82
C LEU A 468 -13.14 -1.18 -3.03
N ASP A 469 -13.16 0.12 -2.90
CA ASP A 469 -14.35 0.94 -3.11
C ASP A 469 -14.33 1.67 -4.47
N ARG A 470 -15.49 2.24 -4.82
CA ARG A 470 -15.64 2.94 -6.09
C ARG A 470 -14.78 4.20 -6.16
N ALA A 471 -14.59 4.92 -5.06
CA ALA A 471 -13.80 6.15 -5.06
C ALA A 471 -12.35 5.87 -5.43
N SER A 472 -11.71 4.90 -4.79
CA SER A 472 -10.33 4.49 -5.08
C SER A 472 -10.17 3.94 -6.51
N TRP A 473 -11.17 3.21 -7.01
CA TRP A 473 -11.08 2.56 -8.31
C TRP A 473 -11.36 3.46 -9.51
N TYR A 474 -12.00 4.62 -9.32
CA TYR A 474 -12.47 5.45 -10.45
C TYR A 474 -12.07 6.92 -10.39
N THR A 475 -11.68 7.45 -9.23
CA THR A 475 -11.50 8.91 -9.07
C THR A 475 -10.32 9.35 -8.24
N SER A 476 -10.01 8.67 -7.13
CA SER A 476 -8.88 9.02 -6.27
C SER A 476 -7.57 8.56 -6.87
N GLN A 477 -6.50 9.34 -6.65
CA GLN A 477 -5.16 8.92 -7.01
C GLN A 477 -4.65 7.97 -5.92
N GLU A 478 -4.31 6.75 -6.29
CA GLU A 478 -3.85 5.72 -5.37
C GLU A 478 -2.44 5.24 -5.70
N LEU A 479 -1.81 4.57 -4.75
CA LEU A 479 -0.51 3.92 -4.94
C LEU A 479 -0.49 2.62 -4.15
N GLY A 480 -0.11 1.55 -4.82
CA GLY A 480 0.15 0.26 -4.22
C GLY A 480 1.57 -0.21 -4.44
N ILE A 481 1.95 -1.23 -3.70
CA ILE A 481 3.13 -2.05 -3.92
C ILE A 481 2.69 -3.51 -3.96
N LEU A 482 3.13 -4.23 -4.97
CA LEU A 482 2.93 -5.67 -5.11
C LEU A 482 4.27 -6.37 -4.98
N LEU A 483 4.36 -7.31 -4.05
CA LEU A 483 5.51 -8.17 -3.86
C LEU A 483 5.12 -9.61 -4.24
N HIS A 484 6.02 -10.30 -4.92
CA HIS A 484 5.91 -11.73 -5.14
C HIS A 484 6.91 -12.44 -4.22
N ILE A 485 6.39 -13.10 -3.20
CA ILE A 485 7.16 -13.81 -2.16
C ILE A 485 6.63 -15.24 -2.12
N PRO A 486 7.23 -16.18 -2.86
CA PRO A 486 6.79 -17.57 -2.84
C PRO A 486 6.76 -18.13 -1.43
N ASP A 487 5.75 -18.94 -1.13
CA ASP A 487 5.56 -19.56 0.20
C ASP A 487 5.52 -18.56 1.37
N PHE A 488 4.90 -17.38 1.16
CA PHE A 488 4.74 -16.40 2.22
C PHE A 488 3.91 -16.96 3.37
N LYS A 489 4.58 -17.45 4.41
CA LYS A 489 3.97 -18.19 5.53
C LYS A 489 3.47 -17.31 6.67
N TYR A 490 3.65 -16.00 6.56
CA TYR A 490 3.36 -15.07 7.62
C TYR A 490 1.95 -14.51 7.51
N ASP A 491 1.17 -14.69 8.54
CA ASP A 491 -0.21 -14.20 8.63
C ASP A 491 -0.36 -13.23 9.83
N ILE A 492 0.55 -12.28 9.92
CA ILE A 492 0.67 -11.34 11.04
C ILE A 492 -0.63 -10.56 11.31
N TRP A 493 -1.39 -10.25 10.25
CA TRP A 493 -2.67 -9.55 10.40
C TRP A 493 -3.77 -10.47 10.92
N SER A 494 -3.75 -11.76 10.61
CA SER A 494 -4.68 -12.72 11.18
C SER A 494 -4.46 -12.87 12.68
N GLU A 495 -3.22 -12.99 13.13
CA GLU A 495 -2.88 -13.03 14.55
C GLU A 495 -3.37 -11.76 15.27
N SER A 496 -3.12 -10.58 14.70
CA SER A 496 -3.57 -9.30 15.26
C SER A 496 -5.09 -9.12 15.22
N LEU A 497 -5.77 -9.74 14.25
CA LEU A 497 -7.21 -9.62 14.05
C LEU A 497 -8.03 -10.75 14.69
N GLU A 498 -7.43 -11.82 15.19
CA GLU A 498 -8.14 -13.00 15.70
C GLU A 498 -9.18 -12.64 16.77
N SER A 499 -8.80 -11.79 17.74
CA SER A 499 -9.69 -11.29 18.79
C SER A 499 -10.50 -10.05 18.39
N ARG A 500 -10.32 -9.55 17.16
CA ARG A 500 -10.86 -8.27 16.65
C ARG A 500 -11.78 -8.41 15.46
N VAL A 501 -12.35 -9.58 15.27
CA VAL A 501 -13.30 -9.84 14.18
C VAL A 501 -14.62 -10.43 14.68
N GLU A 502 -15.69 -10.09 13.96
CA GLU A 502 -17.02 -10.64 14.11
C GLU A 502 -17.42 -11.30 12.78
N VAL A 503 -17.87 -12.55 12.85
CA VAL A 503 -18.31 -13.28 11.66
C VAL A 503 -19.59 -12.65 11.10
N ARG A 504 -19.53 -12.18 9.86
CA ARG A 504 -20.68 -11.70 9.10
C ARG A 504 -21.30 -12.82 8.25
N PHE A 505 -20.45 -13.63 7.66
CA PHE A 505 -20.82 -14.78 6.85
C PHE A 505 -19.67 -15.78 6.79
N SER A 506 -19.99 -17.06 6.85
CA SER A 506 -19.04 -18.13 6.65
C SER A 506 -19.77 -19.31 6.04
N GLY A 507 -19.29 -19.79 4.88
CA GLY A 507 -19.95 -20.92 4.24
C GLY A 507 -19.21 -21.43 3.00
N GLY A 508 -19.42 -22.72 2.74
CA GLY A 508 -18.93 -23.44 1.58
C GLY A 508 -20.04 -24.16 0.82
N ALA A 509 -19.77 -24.58 -0.41
CA ALA A 509 -20.74 -25.29 -1.24
C ALA A 509 -21.20 -26.64 -0.64
N GLY A 510 -20.44 -27.20 0.31
CA GLY A 510 -20.79 -28.42 1.05
C GLY A 510 -21.60 -28.21 2.32
N ASP A 511 -21.69 -26.97 2.81
CA ASP A 511 -22.32 -26.67 4.07
C ASP A 511 -23.85 -26.59 3.90
N ARG A 512 -24.63 -27.06 4.89
CA ARG A 512 -26.05 -26.77 4.95
C ARG A 512 -26.16 -25.28 5.34
N MET A 513 -26.63 -24.45 4.41
CA MET A 513 -26.87 -23.05 4.71
C MET A 513 -27.94 -22.98 5.79
N ALA A 514 -27.60 -22.41 6.95
CA ALA A 514 -28.60 -22.04 7.94
C ALA A 514 -29.49 -20.96 7.30
N GLY A 515 -30.81 -21.25 7.25
CA GLY A 515 -31.84 -20.39 6.64
C GLY A 515 -32.08 -19.12 7.44
#